data_a1d995be5bfc21a88dca90e498c68afe
#
_entry.id   a1d995be5bfc21a88dca90e498c68afe
#
_cell.length_a   1.000
_cell.length_b   1.000
_cell.length_c   1.000
_cell.angle_alpha   90.00
_cell.angle_beta   90.00
_cell.angle_gamma   90.00
#
_symmetry.space_group_name_H-M   'P 1'
#
loop_
_entity.id
_entity.type
_entity.pdbx_description
1 polymer ?
#
loop_
_entity_poly.entity_id
_entity_poly.type
_entity_poly.pdbx_seq_one_letter_code
_entity_poly.pdbx_strand_id
1 'polypeptide(L)'
;NTRRHWAEEGANPRRRWTATSIDGGMTWKDMKFCEVLPDGPQNTNYGCMAGLTRLAVKGRDILLYSNCDSPGGRHHGTVWASFDGGKTWPVKRLVFAGAHGYSSMTSGRPGTVTEGMVFHQFEGGPKGGSAVARFNLAWILEKGESTGDGEVPDWVK
;
A
#
# COMPACT_ATOMS: atom_id res chain seq x y z
N ASN A 1 -8.77 5.53 -5.55
CA ASN A 1 -8.98 4.10 -5.84
C ASN A 1 -7.74 3.48 -6.44
N THR A 2 -7.46 2.25 -6.06
CA THR A 2 -6.46 1.41 -6.70
C THR A 2 -7.11 0.13 -7.22
N ARG A 3 -6.68 -0.34 -8.36
CA ARG A 3 -7.29 -1.48 -8.99
C ARG A 3 -6.26 -2.54 -9.40
N ARG A 4 -6.53 -3.78 -9.01
CA ARG A 4 -5.91 -4.97 -9.57
C ARG A 4 -6.35 -5.15 -11.02
N HIS A 5 -5.47 -5.62 -11.89
CA HIS A 5 -5.83 -5.93 -13.26
C HIS A 5 -5.18 -7.23 -13.73
N TRP A 6 -5.75 -7.81 -14.77
CA TRP A 6 -5.14 -8.87 -15.55
C TRP A 6 -4.26 -8.22 -16.61
N ALA A 7 -3.01 -8.63 -16.71
CA ALA A 7 -2.07 -8.14 -17.71
C ALA A 7 -1.72 -9.25 -18.69
N GLU A 8 -1.37 -8.88 -19.90
CA GLU A 8 -0.83 -9.81 -20.88
C GLU A 8 0.49 -10.42 -20.40
N GLU A 9 0.80 -11.62 -20.89
CA GLU A 9 2.08 -12.25 -20.60
C GLU A 9 3.24 -11.37 -21.07
N GLY A 10 4.24 -11.22 -20.21
CA GLY A 10 5.39 -10.34 -20.48
C GLY A 10 5.15 -8.86 -20.20
N ALA A 11 3.93 -8.41 -19.92
CA ALA A 11 3.70 -7.03 -19.48
C ALA A 11 4.46 -6.75 -18.17
N ASN A 12 5.42 -5.82 -18.23
CA ASN A 12 6.32 -5.52 -17.10
C ASN A 12 6.81 -4.07 -17.19
N PRO A 13 6.92 -3.33 -16.06
CA PRO A 13 6.53 -3.74 -14.72
C PRO A 13 5.01 -3.79 -14.53
N ARG A 14 4.56 -4.67 -13.64
CA ARG A 14 3.14 -4.78 -13.28
C ARG A 14 2.80 -3.75 -12.24
N ARG A 15 2.01 -2.78 -12.64
CA ARG A 15 1.66 -1.63 -11.82
C ARG A 15 0.17 -1.58 -11.52
N ARG A 16 -0.16 -0.97 -10.38
CA ARG A 16 -1.52 -0.75 -9.95
C ARG A 16 -2.16 0.38 -10.79
N TRP A 17 -3.38 0.16 -11.26
CA TRP A 17 -4.22 1.23 -11.77
C TRP A 17 -4.73 2.10 -10.64
N THR A 18 -4.65 3.41 -10.82
CA THR A 18 -5.21 4.41 -9.90
C THR A 18 -6.23 5.28 -10.60
N ALA A 19 -7.21 5.77 -9.87
CA ALA A 19 -8.18 6.75 -10.34
C ALA A 19 -8.65 7.60 -9.15
N THR A 20 -9.09 8.82 -9.42
CA THR A 20 -9.56 9.77 -8.41
C THR A 20 -11.04 10.06 -8.59
N SER A 21 -11.76 10.17 -7.48
CA SER A 21 -13.15 10.65 -7.43
C SER A 21 -13.24 11.84 -6.48
N ILE A 22 -14.04 12.83 -6.86
CA ILE A 22 -14.34 14.01 -6.05
C ILE A 22 -15.82 14.08 -5.62
N ASP A 23 -16.59 13.06 -5.94
CA ASP A 23 -18.03 12.98 -5.71
C ASP A 23 -18.45 11.72 -4.93
N GLY A 24 -17.59 11.25 -4.03
CA GLY A 24 -17.87 10.09 -3.18
C GLY A 24 -17.82 8.74 -3.94
N GLY A 25 -17.18 8.68 -5.10
CA GLY A 25 -17.05 7.45 -5.88
C GLY A 25 -18.13 7.27 -6.97
N MET A 26 -18.95 8.27 -7.21
CA MET A 26 -19.97 8.25 -8.26
C MET A 26 -19.34 8.30 -9.66
N THR A 27 -18.33 9.14 -9.83
CA THR A 27 -17.52 9.21 -11.05
C THR A 27 -16.04 9.06 -10.74
N TRP A 28 -15.28 8.54 -11.70
CA TRP A 28 -13.84 8.30 -11.58
C TRP A 28 -13.11 8.93 -12.75
N LYS A 29 -12.03 9.66 -12.45
CA LYS A 29 -11.20 10.39 -13.42
C LYS A 29 -9.73 10.01 -13.27
N ASP A 30 -8.91 10.46 -14.21
CA ASP A 30 -7.45 10.34 -14.19
C ASP A 30 -6.96 8.90 -14.00
N MET A 31 -7.62 7.95 -14.67
CA MET A 31 -7.23 6.54 -14.60
C MET A 31 -5.89 6.33 -15.28
N LYS A 32 -4.90 5.90 -14.50
CA LYS A 32 -3.53 5.66 -14.96
C LYS A 32 -2.83 4.57 -14.15
N PHE A 33 -1.72 4.07 -14.67
CA PHE A 33 -0.79 3.28 -13.85
C PHE A 33 -0.10 4.18 -12.83
N CYS A 34 0.09 3.64 -11.63
CA CYS A 34 0.99 4.22 -10.64
C CYS A 34 2.35 3.53 -10.78
N GLU A 35 3.37 4.25 -11.21
CA GLU A 35 4.69 3.69 -11.55
C GLU A 35 5.41 3.03 -10.36
N VAL A 36 5.03 3.37 -9.14
CA VAL A 36 5.67 2.89 -7.91
C VAL A 36 4.94 1.72 -7.28
N LEU A 37 3.60 1.70 -7.32
CA LEU A 37 2.82 0.69 -6.63
C LEU A 37 2.73 -0.61 -7.44
N PRO A 38 3.27 -1.74 -6.94
CA PRO A 38 3.18 -3.01 -7.64
C PRO A 38 1.74 -3.53 -7.66
N ASP A 39 1.37 -4.21 -8.74
CA ASP A 39 0.09 -4.93 -8.83
C ASP A 39 0.20 -6.40 -8.37
N GLY A 40 1.14 -6.69 -7.51
CA GLY A 40 1.47 -8.03 -7.04
C GLY A 40 2.81 -8.52 -7.57
N PRO A 41 3.08 -9.83 -7.51
CA PRO A 41 4.32 -10.42 -8.00
C PRO A 41 4.55 -10.11 -9.47
N GLN A 42 5.80 -9.80 -9.84
CA GLN A 42 6.11 -9.34 -11.20
C GLN A 42 6.16 -10.48 -12.24
N ASN A 43 6.19 -11.73 -11.80
CA ASN A 43 6.23 -12.91 -12.68
C ASN A 43 4.87 -13.53 -12.97
N THR A 44 3.77 -12.88 -12.62
CA THR A 44 2.40 -13.35 -12.87
C THR A 44 1.68 -12.45 -13.83
N ASN A 45 0.69 -12.95 -14.57
CA ASN A 45 -0.16 -12.16 -15.46
C ASN A 45 -1.43 -11.65 -14.78
N TYR A 46 -1.58 -11.87 -13.49
CA TYR A 46 -2.71 -11.37 -12.68
C TYR A 46 -2.19 -10.68 -11.40
N GLY A 47 -2.87 -9.64 -11.00
CA GLY A 47 -2.52 -8.86 -9.82
C GLY A 47 -2.87 -9.58 -8.50
N CYS A 48 -2.35 -9.07 -7.41
CA CYS A 48 -2.67 -9.48 -6.04
C CYS A 48 -3.56 -8.45 -5.37
N MET A 49 -4.56 -8.89 -4.59
CA MET A 49 -5.40 -7.97 -3.84
C MET A 49 -4.53 -7.20 -2.84
N ALA A 50 -4.74 -5.89 -2.80
CA ALA A 50 -3.96 -4.94 -2.04
C ALA A 50 -4.81 -4.23 -0.98
N GLY A 51 -4.19 -3.84 0.12
CA GLY A 51 -4.79 -2.94 1.08
C GLY A 51 -4.59 -1.47 0.68
N LEU A 52 -5.60 -0.65 0.87
CA LEU A 52 -5.51 0.80 0.79
C LEU A 52 -6.31 1.39 1.94
N THR A 53 -5.69 2.20 2.76
CA THR A 53 -6.36 2.89 3.87
C THR A 53 -5.89 4.32 4.00
N ARG A 54 -6.76 5.17 4.55
CA ARG A 54 -6.40 6.53 4.98
C ARG A 54 -6.05 6.50 6.46
N LEU A 55 -4.89 7.03 6.81
CA LEU A 55 -4.52 7.22 8.20
C LEU A 55 -5.12 8.54 8.70
N ALA A 56 -5.97 8.46 9.72
CA ALA A 56 -6.64 9.62 10.27
C ALA A 56 -5.67 10.46 11.12
N VAL A 57 -5.08 11.48 10.48
CA VAL A 57 -4.28 12.51 11.13
C VAL A 57 -4.90 13.86 10.78
N LYS A 58 -5.30 14.62 11.80
CA LYS A 58 -6.01 15.90 11.63
C LYS A 58 -5.23 16.87 10.71
N GLY A 59 -5.89 17.37 9.68
CA GLY A 59 -5.32 18.33 8.73
C GLY A 59 -4.29 17.73 7.76
N ARG A 60 -4.19 16.40 7.66
CA ARG A 60 -3.24 15.69 6.78
C ARG A 60 -3.95 14.63 5.96
N ASP A 61 -3.52 14.44 4.72
CA ASP A 61 -4.02 13.41 3.82
C ASP A 61 -2.96 12.33 3.62
N ILE A 62 -2.95 11.36 4.52
CA ILE A 62 -1.99 10.26 4.49
C ILE A 62 -2.69 9.01 4.00
N LEU A 63 -2.20 8.44 2.90
CA LEU A 63 -2.65 7.15 2.40
C LEU A 63 -1.57 6.10 2.61
N LEU A 64 -2.00 4.90 2.96
CA LEU A 64 -1.15 3.72 3.05
C LEU A 64 -1.64 2.67 2.06
N TYR A 65 -0.70 2.09 1.33
CA TYR A 65 -0.94 0.99 0.39
C TYR A 65 -0.12 -0.22 0.80
N SER A 66 -0.65 -1.43 0.66
CA SER A 66 0.10 -2.68 0.93
C SER A 66 -0.05 -3.68 -0.20
N ASN A 67 1.04 -4.36 -0.55
CA ASN A 67 1.06 -5.48 -1.50
C ASN A 67 2.37 -6.28 -1.38
N CYS A 68 2.48 -7.35 -2.16
CA CYS A 68 3.76 -8.01 -2.40
C CYS A 68 4.71 -7.07 -3.18
N ASP A 69 5.93 -6.92 -2.71
CA ASP A 69 7.02 -6.24 -3.43
C ASP A 69 8.07 -7.29 -3.86
N SER A 70 7.70 -8.09 -4.85
CA SER A 70 8.45 -9.28 -5.20
C SER A 70 8.61 -9.43 -6.72
N PRO A 71 9.82 -9.79 -7.19
CA PRO A 71 10.03 -10.12 -8.59
C PRO A 71 9.30 -11.39 -9.01
N GLY A 72 8.95 -12.25 -8.06
CA GLY A 72 8.24 -13.49 -8.33
C GLY A 72 7.70 -14.14 -7.07
N GLY A 73 6.48 -14.70 -7.13
CA GLY A 73 5.81 -15.31 -6.01
C GLY A 73 5.19 -14.28 -5.02
N ARG A 74 4.31 -14.77 -4.17
CA ARG A 74 3.58 -13.96 -3.18
C ARG A 74 4.34 -13.91 -1.86
N HIS A 75 5.31 -13.00 -1.78
CA HIS A 75 6.13 -12.73 -0.59
C HIS A 75 6.59 -11.27 -0.55
N HIS A 76 7.36 -10.88 0.48
CA HIS A 76 7.80 -9.50 0.71
C HIS A 76 6.63 -8.51 0.82
N GLY A 77 5.72 -8.80 1.77
CA GLY A 77 4.63 -7.89 2.10
C GLY A 77 5.17 -6.54 2.55
N THR A 78 4.89 -5.52 1.76
CA THR A 78 5.44 -4.18 1.93
C THR A 78 4.32 -3.17 2.04
N VAL A 79 4.54 -2.10 2.77
CA VAL A 79 3.64 -0.95 2.89
C VAL A 79 4.31 0.28 2.29
N TRP A 80 3.55 1.07 1.55
CA TRP A 80 3.92 2.39 1.01
C TRP A 80 3.12 3.47 1.69
N ALA A 81 3.69 4.67 1.85
CA ALA A 81 2.98 5.83 2.35
C ALA A 81 3.03 6.98 1.35
N SER A 82 1.88 7.65 1.22
CA SER A 82 1.69 8.89 0.47
C SER A 82 1.22 9.99 1.41
N PHE A 83 1.66 11.22 1.18
CA PHE A 83 1.37 12.39 2.02
C PHE A 83 0.64 13.50 1.25
N ASP A 84 0.22 13.22 0.02
CA ASP A 84 -0.36 14.18 -0.94
C ASP A 84 -1.62 13.65 -1.63
N GLY A 85 -2.32 12.71 -0.96
CA GLY A 85 -3.54 12.11 -1.49
C GLY A 85 -3.31 11.04 -2.56
N GLY A 86 -2.13 10.42 -2.59
CA GLY A 86 -1.79 9.34 -3.52
C GLY A 86 -1.21 9.82 -4.84
N LYS A 87 -0.73 11.05 -4.92
CA LYS A 87 -0.04 11.58 -6.11
C LYS A 87 1.37 11.03 -6.20
N THR A 88 2.08 11.00 -5.05
CA THR A 88 3.40 10.38 -4.89
C THR A 88 3.43 9.42 -3.71
N TRP A 89 4.38 8.49 -3.73
CA TRP A 89 4.56 7.43 -2.72
C TRP A 89 6.03 7.36 -2.29
N PRO A 90 6.55 8.39 -1.60
CA PRO A 90 7.99 8.59 -1.39
C PRO A 90 8.68 7.55 -0.51
N VAL A 91 7.95 6.81 0.31
CA VAL A 91 8.53 5.87 1.26
C VAL A 91 7.79 4.54 1.27
N LYS A 92 8.56 3.46 1.40
CA LYS A 92 8.04 2.11 1.63
C LYS A 92 8.78 1.42 2.77
N ARG A 93 8.14 0.45 3.41
CA ARG A 93 8.77 -0.41 4.40
C ARG A 93 8.29 -1.85 4.29
N LEU A 94 9.23 -2.79 4.35
CA LEU A 94 8.95 -4.22 4.43
C LEU A 94 8.28 -4.55 5.77
N VAL A 95 7.11 -5.19 5.70
CA VAL A 95 6.36 -5.69 6.86
C VAL A 95 6.76 -7.12 7.20
N PHE A 96 6.81 -7.97 6.17
CA PHE A 96 7.14 -9.39 6.34
C PHE A 96 7.77 -9.97 5.06
N ALA A 97 8.95 -10.57 5.21
CA ALA A 97 9.71 -11.11 4.06
C ALA A 97 9.15 -12.44 3.53
N GLY A 98 8.45 -13.21 4.37
CA GLY A 98 7.89 -14.50 4.01
C GLY A 98 6.62 -14.41 3.18
N ALA A 99 5.82 -15.49 3.17
CA ALA A 99 4.58 -15.58 2.39
C ALA A 99 3.61 -14.44 2.72
N HIS A 100 3.20 -13.71 1.68
CA HIS A 100 2.29 -12.57 1.76
C HIS A 100 1.43 -12.53 0.49
N GLY A 101 0.18 -12.94 0.63
CA GLY A 101 -0.80 -12.97 -0.46
C GLY A 101 -1.73 -11.76 -0.45
N TYR A 102 -3.02 -12.01 -0.54
CA TYR A 102 -4.02 -10.95 -0.46
C TYR A 102 -3.94 -10.22 0.86
N SER A 103 -4.13 -8.93 0.82
CA SER A 103 -4.03 -8.09 2.01
C SER A 103 -5.12 -7.03 2.09
N SER A 104 -5.39 -6.61 3.32
CA SER A 104 -6.29 -5.52 3.64
C SER A 104 -5.69 -4.70 4.77
N MET A 105 -6.00 -3.41 4.82
CA MET A 105 -5.58 -2.53 5.90
C MET A 105 -6.75 -1.71 6.42
N THR A 106 -6.69 -1.41 7.71
CA THR A 106 -7.54 -0.39 8.34
C THR A 106 -6.73 0.43 9.34
N SER A 107 -7.08 1.71 9.48
CA SER A 107 -6.55 2.56 10.53
C SER A 107 -7.36 2.45 11.82
N GLY A 108 -6.72 2.67 12.95
CA GLY A 108 -7.39 2.79 14.23
C GLY A 108 -8.36 3.98 14.24
N ARG A 109 -9.46 3.82 14.98
CA ARG A 109 -10.52 4.83 15.05
C ARG A 109 -10.03 6.05 15.83
N PRO A 110 -10.23 7.28 15.31
CA PRO A 110 -9.96 8.51 16.04
C PRO A 110 -10.67 8.56 17.40
N GLY A 111 -10.00 9.13 18.40
CA GLY A 111 -10.52 9.25 19.77
C GLY A 111 -10.52 7.95 20.57
N THR A 112 -9.88 6.88 20.09
CA THR A 112 -9.73 5.60 20.82
C THR A 112 -8.26 5.29 21.09
N VAL A 113 -8.01 4.26 21.91
CA VAL A 113 -6.66 3.76 22.23
C VAL A 113 -5.90 3.23 21.00
N THR A 114 -6.59 3.07 19.88
CA THR A 114 -6.02 2.59 18.61
C THR A 114 -5.75 3.73 17.63
N GLU A 115 -6.02 4.99 17.99
CA GLU A 115 -5.75 6.13 17.13
C GLU A 115 -4.27 6.15 16.69
N GLY A 116 -4.04 6.41 15.40
CA GLY A 116 -2.70 6.40 14.79
C GLY A 116 -2.11 5.02 14.50
N MET A 117 -2.77 3.94 14.93
CA MET A 117 -2.36 2.57 14.61
C MET A 117 -2.90 2.13 13.25
N VAL A 118 -2.18 1.23 12.61
CA VAL A 118 -2.58 0.54 11.38
C VAL A 118 -2.63 -0.96 11.68
N PHE A 119 -3.68 -1.60 11.22
CA PHE A 119 -3.85 -3.06 11.28
C PHE A 119 -3.83 -3.58 9.85
N HIS A 120 -2.84 -4.39 9.54
CA HIS A 120 -2.60 -4.97 8.23
C HIS A 120 -2.79 -6.48 8.29
N GLN A 121 -3.91 -6.95 7.78
CA GLN A 121 -4.18 -8.38 7.62
C GLN A 121 -3.67 -8.84 6.25
N PHE A 122 -3.06 -10.03 6.19
CA PHE A 122 -2.60 -10.65 4.96
C PHE A 122 -2.62 -12.17 5.03
N GLU A 123 -2.80 -12.80 3.87
CA GLU A 123 -2.63 -14.25 3.71
C GLU A 123 -1.16 -14.62 3.80
N GLY A 124 -0.86 -15.72 4.50
CA GLY A 124 0.51 -16.16 4.75
C GLY A 124 0.93 -15.88 6.19
N GLY A 125 2.13 -15.30 6.39
CA GLY A 125 2.69 -15.06 7.70
C GLY A 125 3.58 -16.20 8.20
N PRO A 126 4.12 -16.10 9.44
CA PRO A 126 5.17 -17.00 9.93
C PRO A 126 4.75 -18.46 10.08
N LYS A 127 3.44 -18.69 10.21
CA LYS A 127 2.87 -20.05 10.41
C LYS A 127 1.94 -20.50 9.28
N GLY A 128 1.92 -19.75 8.16
CA GLY A 128 0.91 -19.94 7.11
C GLY A 128 -0.47 -19.40 7.50
N GLY A 129 -1.49 -19.66 6.68
CA GLY A 129 -2.85 -19.19 6.94
C GLY A 129 -3.00 -17.67 6.72
N SER A 130 -3.21 -16.90 7.78
CA SER A 130 -3.23 -15.45 7.75
C SER A 130 -2.57 -14.86 8.99
N ALA A 131 -2.11 -13.61 8.86
CA ALA A 131 -1.50 -12.86 9.95
C ALA A 131 -2.03 -11.42 9.99
N VAL A 132 -1.91 -10.79 11.16
CA VAL A 132 -2.17 -9.36 11.33
C VAL A 132 -0.91 -8.70 11.87
N ALA A 133 -0.36 -7.76 11.11
CA ALA A 133 0.66 -6.85 11.57
C ALA A 133 0.02 -5.57 12.13
N ARG A 134 0.56 -5.05 13.22
CA ARG A 134 0.16 -3.78 13.83
C ARG A 134 1.35 -2.85 13.89
N PHE A 135 1.22 -1.66 13.33
CA PHE A 135 2.27 -0.64 13.30
C PHE A 135 1.65 0.77 13.25
N ASN A 136 2.48 1.79 13.22
CA ASN A 136 2.09 3.19 13.06
C ASN A 136 2.96 3.89 12.02
N LEU A 137 2.70 5.16 11.74
CA LEU A 137 3.48 5.94 10.78
C LEU A 137 4.94 6.08 11.19
N ALA A 138 5.23 6.32 12.47
CA ALA A 138 6.60 6.45 12.95
C ALA A 138 7.42 5.18 12.67
N TRP A 139 6.82 4.00 12.84
CA TRP A 139 7.45 2.75 12.46
C TRP A 139 7.77 2.70 10.95
N ILE A 140 6.86 3.14 10.07
CA ILE A 140 7.13 3.16 8.62
C ILE A 140 8.35 4.04 8.33
N LEU A 141 8.43 5.23 8.93
CA LEU A 141 9.45 6.23 8.65
C LEU A 141 10.83 5.88 9.23
N GLU A 142 10.89 5.25 10.41
CA GLU A 142 12.13 4.94 11.12
C GLU A 142 13.15 4.16 10.27
N LYS A 143 12.68 3.21 9.48
CA LYS A 143 13.49 2.37 8.58
C LYS A 143 12.87 2.24 7.19
N GLY A 144 12.13 3.25 6.78
CA GLY A 144 11.54 3.32 5.45
C GLY A 144 12.61 3.54 4.38
N GLU A 145 12.44 2.88 3.26
CA GLU A 145 13.27 3.05 2.08
C GLU A 145 12.63 4.08 1.16
N SER A 146 13.44 4.97 0.58
CA SER A 146 12.96 5.87 -0.47
C SER A 146 12.57 5.07 -1.71
N THR A 147 11.47 5.43 -2.32
CA THR A 147 11.03 4.89 -3.61
C THR A 147 11.54 5.70 -4.80
N GLY A 148 12.04 6.92 -4.55
CA GLY A 148 12.39 7.90 -5.57
C GLY A 148 11.17 8.67 -6.13
N ASP A 149 9.96 8.40 -5.65
CA ASP A 149 8.72 9.04 -6.11
C ASP A 149 8.28 10.14 -5.14
N GLY A 150 8.82 11.33 -5.30
CA GLY A 150 8.59 12.47 -4.42
C GLY A 150 9.42 12.44 -3.15
N GLU A 151 9.08 13.31 -2.21
CA GLU A 151 9.79 13.47 -0.94
C GLU A 151 8.87 13.30 0.25
N VAL A 152 9.43 12.77 1.34
CA VAL A 152 8.75 12.76 2.64
C VAL A 152 8.72 14.20 3.15
N PRO A 153 7.55 14.79 3.41
CA PRO A 153 7.44 16.19 3.81
C PRO A 153 8.04 16.45 5.19
N ASP A 154 8.58 17.66 5.40
CA ASP A 154 9.27 18.01 6.64
C ASP A 154 8.43 17.92 7.91
N TRP A 155 7.11 18.07 7.78
CA TRP A 155 6.20 17.96 8.94
C TRP A 155 6.07 16.52 9.48
N VAL A 156 6.60 15.49 8.81
CA VAL A 156 6.67 14.09 9.29
C VAL A 156 8.05 13.72 9.80
N LYS A 157 9.07 14.53 9.52
CA LYS A 157 10.43 14.37 10.03
C LYS A 157 10.53 14.94 11.44
#